data_8e2090d733dd4e2b63266c6fadd849e3
#
_entry.id   8e2090d733dd4e2b63266c6fadd849e3
#
_cell.length_a   1.000
_cell.length_b   1.000
_cell.length_c   1.000
_cell.angle_alpha   90.00
_cell.angle_beta   90.00
_cell.angle_gamma   90.00
#
_symmetry.space_group_name_H-M   'P 1'
#
loop_
_entity.id
_entity.type
_entity.pdbx_description
1 polymer ?
#
loop_
_entity_poly.entity_id
_entity_poly.type
_entity_poly.pdbx_seq_one_letter_code
_entity_poly.pdbx_strand_id
1 'polypeptide(L)'
;QAMKETGYLQFGGAVKIEQFNFAGLGATGGSVAGAQFSNVAEGIRAQVQHLKAYASKDGLTQETIDPRFNLVIRGSAPYVEWLGQKENPNGFGWATAWNYGISLMNQYVRPMYTL
;
A
#
# COMPACT_ATOMS: atom_id res chain seq x y z
N GLN A 1 6.57 -2.20 -3.15
CA GLN A 1 5.88 -1.20 -2.32
C GLN A 1 6.31 -1.30 -0.86
N ALA A 2 6.39 -2.48 -0.30
CA ALA A 2 6.86 -2.65 1.09
C ALA A 2 8.24 -2.02 1.29
N MET A 3 9.15 -2.18 0.33
CA MET A 3 10.48 -1.57 0.41
C MET A 3 10.40 -0.04 0.47
N LYS A 4 9.54 0.57 -0.36
CA LYS A 4 9.33 2.01 -0.34
C LYS A 4 8.72 2.47 0.98
N GLU A 5 7.68 1.80 1.44
CA GLU A 5 6.92 2.21 2.63
C GLU A 5 7.70 2.03 3.93
N THR A 6 8.62 1.08 4.00
CA THR A 6 9.38 0.77 5.20
C THR A 6 10.84 1.20 5.15
N GLY A 7 11.27 1.84 4.05
CA GLY A 7 12.69 2.15 3.86
C GLY A 7 13.55 0.89 3.84
N TYR A 8 13.19 -0.07 3.00
CA TYR A 8 13.85 -1.37 2.89
C TYR A 8 13.83 -2.16 4.21
N LEU A 9 12.66 -2.16 4.87
CA LEU A 9 12.40 -2.89 6.11
C LEU A 9 13.17 -2.35 7.33
N GLN A 10 13.55 -1.08 7.30
CA GLN A 10 14.21 -0.44 8.44
C GLN A 10 13.24 0.21 9.42
N PHE A 11 12.01 0.48 8.99
CA PHE A 11 10.94 0.98 9.85
C PHE A 11 11.35 2.24 10.65
N GLY A 12 11.87 3.25 9.94
CA GLY A 12 12.33 4.50 10.57
C GLY A 12 11.23 5.50 10.90
N GLY A 13 9.97 5.23 10.49
CA GLY A 13 8.86 6.16 10.66
C GLY A 13 7.93 5.81 11.84
N ALA A 14 6.66 6.22 11.72
CA ALA A 14 5.64 6.01 12.75
C ALA A 14 5.29 4.54 12.96
N VAL A 15 5.35 3.73 11.89
CA VAL A 15 5.05 2.30 11.96
C VAL A 15 6.28 1.55 12.44
N LYS A 16 6.09 0.68 13.45
CA LYS A 16 7.18 -0.11 14.05
C LYS A 16 7.18 -1.53 13.48
N ILE A 17 8.35 -2.19 13.52
CA ILE A 17 8.50 -3.56 13.01
C ILE A 17 7.54 -4.54 13.69
N GLU A 18 7.25 -4.35 14.98
CA GLU A 18 6.37 -5.20 15.77
C GLU A 18 4.91 -5.17 15.31
N GLN A 19 4.53 -4.19 14.48
CA GLN A 19 3.17 -4.07 13.97
C GLN A 19 2.90 -4.98 12.77
N PHE A 20 3.94 -5.53 12.12
CA PHE A 20 3.84 -6.33 10.89
C PHE A 20 3.06 -5.60 9.78
N ASN A 21 3.14 -4.27 9.77
CA ASN A 21 2.47 -3.40 8.80
C ASN A 21 3.50 -2.90 7.78
N PHE A 22 3.58 -3.56 6.63
CA PHE A 22 4.61 -3.31 5.63
C PHE A 22 4.24 -2.22 4.62
N ALA A 23 3.06 -1.66 4.74
CA ALA A 23 2.52 -0.69 3.78
C ALA A 23 2.07 0.62 4.42
N GLY A 24 2.29 0.80 5.71
CA GLY A 24 1.85 1.99 6.41
C GLY A 24 0.34 2.15 6.50
N LEU A 25 -0.42 1.05 6.44
CA LEU A 25 -1.88 1.08 6.50
C LEU A 25 -2.37 1.79 7.75
N GLY A 26 -3.19 2.82 7.58
CA GLY A 26 -3.74 3.58 8.69
C GLY A 26 -2.77 4.57 9.35
N ALA A 27 -1.53 4.66 8.90
CA ALA A 27 -0.57 5.66 9.35
C ALA A 27 -0.85 6.96 8.57
N THR A 28 -1.77 7.77 9.08
CA THR A 28 -2.34 8.91 8.35
C THR A 28 -1.56 10.20 8.53
N GLY A 29 -0.41 10.15 9.15
CA GLY A 29 0.49 11.30 9.31
C GLY A 29 0.94 11.51 10.75
N GLY A 30 1.98 12.30 10.93
CA GLY A 30 2.54 12.61 12.24
C GLY A 30 2.99 11.36 12.99
N SER A 31 2.53 11.21 14.22
CA SER A 31 2.87 10.07 15.08
C SER A 31 1.83 8.95 15.08
N VAL A 32 0.86 8.99 14.17
CA VAL A 32 -0.17 7.93 14.08
C VAL A 32 0.48 6.64 13.61
N ALA A 33 0.46 5.62 14.47
CA ALA A 33 1.20 4.37 14.25
C ALA A 33 0.60 3.47 13.17
N GLY A 34 -0.70 3.60 12.88
CA GLY A 34 -1.37 2.76 11.90
C GLY A 34 -1.81 1.40 12.46
N ALA A 35 -2.20 0.51 11.57
CA ALA A 35 -2.74 -0.79 11.92
C ALA A 35 -1.66 -1.74 12.45
N GLN A 36 -2.08 -2.70 13.28
CA GLN A 36 -1.25 -3.78 13.78
C GLN A 36 -1.81 -5.12 13.30
N PHE A 37 -0.92 -6.06 12.98
CA PHE A 37 -1.27 -7.41 12.57
C PHE A 37 -0.56 -8.43 13.47
N SER A 38 -1.07 -9.66 13.50
CA SER A 38 -0.59 -10.68 14.43
C SER A 38 0.71 -11.35 13.98
N ASN A 39 0.98 -11.31 12.67
CA ASN A 39 2.18 -11.95 12.09
C ASN A 39 2.45 -11.38 10.70
N VAL A 40 3.58 -11.80 10.11
CA VAL A 40 4.01 -11.35 8.78
C VAL A 40 2.97 -11.69 7.71
N ALA A 41 2.45 -12.92 7.73
CA ALA A 41 1.51 -13.37 6.70
C ALA A 41 0.24 -12.50 6.68
N GLU A 42 -0.31 -12.17 7.84
CA GLU A 42 -1.48 -11.30 7.93
C GLU A 42 -1.18 -9.88 7.47
N GLY A 43 -0.04 -9.34 7.84
CA GLY A 43 0.37 -8.00 7.41
C GLY A 43 0.53 -7.90 5.90
N ILE A 44 1.13 -8.91 5.27
CA ILE A 44 1.28 -8.96 3.82
C ILE A 44 -0.08 -9.15 3.14
N ARG A 45 -0.93 -10.02 3.69
CA ARG A 45 -2.27 -10.22 3.14
C ARG A 45 -3.08 -8.93 3.16
N ALA A 46 -3.02 -8.17 4.24
CA ALA A 46 -3.69 -6.88 4.34
C ALA A 46 -3.18 -5.90 3.27
N GLN A 47 -1.88 -5.84 3.04
CA GLN A 47 -1.31 -5.00 2.00
C GLN A 47 -1.81 -5.41 0.61
N VAL A 48 -1.80 -6.71 0.31
CA VAL A 48 -2.26 -7.23 -0.98
C VAL A 48 -3.75 -6.96 -1.17
N GLN A 49 -4.55 -7.14 -0.14
CA GLN A 49 -5.99 -6.85 -0.20
C GLN A 49 -6.25 -5.37 -0.47
N HIS A 50 -5.49 -4.49 0.15
CA HIS A 50 -5.62 -3.05 -0.08
C HIS A 50 -5.23 -2.67 -1.51
N LEU A 51 -4.15 -3.23 -2.03
CA LEU A 51 -3.76 -3.06 -3.43
C LEU A 51 -4.84 -3.58 -4.38
N LYS A 52 -5.42 -4.75 -4.09
CA LYS A 52 -6.51 -5.32 -4.89
C LYS A 52 -7.73 -4.42 -4.88
N ALA A 53 -8.02 -3.79 -3.74
CA ALA A 53 -9.14 -2.86 -3.64
C ALA A 53 -9.01 -1.73 -4.68
N TYR A 54 -7.82 -1.16 -4.83
CA TYR A 54 -7.56 -0.15 -5.85
C TYR A 54 -7.57 -0.72 -7.26
N ALA A 55 -6.97 -1.88 -7.46
CA ALA A 55 -6.73 -2.42 -8.80
C ALA A 55 -7.98 -3.00 -9.45
N SER A 56 -8.93 -3.52 -8.67
CA SER A 56 -9.99 -4.37 -9.20
C SER A 56 -11.28 -4.27 -8.38
N LYS A 57 -12.40 -4.56 -9.06
CA LYS A 57 -13.70 -4.74 -8.41
C LYS A 57 -14.00 -6.19 -8.05
N ASP A 58 -13.08 -7.11 -8.36
CA ASP A 58 -13.26 -8.53 -8.06
C ASP A 58 -13.26 -8.77 -6.54
N GLY A 59 -14.00 -9.79 -6.11
CA GLY A 59 -14.07 -10.16 -4.70
C GLY A 59 -12.75 -10.73 -4.19
N LEU A 60 -12.56 -10.67 -2.88
CA LEU A 60 -11.43 -11.31 -2.23
C LEU A 60 -11.66 -12.83 -2.16
N THR A 61 -10.57 -13.59 -2.23
CA THR A 61 -10.61 -15.05 -2.13
C THR A 61 -10.38 -15.55 -0.70
N GLN A 62 -9.99 -14.66 0.20
CA GLN A 62 -9.78 -14.95 1.63
C GLN A 62 -10.50 -13.92 2.47
N GLU A 63 -10.67 -14.24 3.75
CA GLU A 63 -11.27 -13.31 4.70
C GLU A 63 -10.55 -11.98 4.70
N THR A 64 -11.32 -10.89 4.74
CA THR A 64 -10.78 -9.54 4.77
C THR A 64 -10.06 -9.30 6.09
N ILE A 65 -8.77 -8.96 6.01
CA ILE A 65 -7.96 -8.58 7.16
C ILE A 65 -7.49 -7.13 7.08
N ASP A 66 -7.56 -6.52 5.90
CA ASP A 66 -7.26 -5.11 5.72
C ASP A 66 -8.36 -4.26 6.38
N PRO A 67 -8.06 -3.52 7.46
CA PRO A 67 -9.08 -2.73 8.15
C PRO A 67 -9.56 -1.52 7.34
N ARG A 68 -8.86 -1.19 6.27
CA ARG A 68 -9.18 -0.03 5.43
C ARG A 68 -9.73 -0.43 4.06
N PHE A 69 -10.00 -1.71 3.85
CA PHE A 69 -10.45 -2.22 2.56
C PHE A 69 -11.71 -1.47 2.05
N ASN A 70 -12.68 -1.27 2.94
CA ASN A 70 -13.95 -0.64 2.57
C ASN A 70 -13.85 0.89 2.40
N LEU A 71 -12.71 1.49 2.70
CA LEU A 71 -12.48 2.92 2.49
C LEU A 71 -11.99 3.23 1.08
N VAL A 72 -11.60 2.22 0.32
CA VAL A 72 -11.08 2.37 -1.03
C VAL A 72 -12.23 2.39 -2.03
N ILE A 73 -12.18 3.31 -2.98
CA ILE A 73 -13.08 3.27 -4.14
C ILE A 73 -12.57 2.16 -5.06
N ARG A 74 -13.34 1.06 -5.15
CA ARG A 74 -12.90 -0.17 -5.80
C ARG A 74 -12.60 0.06 -7.29
N GLY A 75 -11.46 -0.46 -7.73
CA GLY A 75 -11.04 -0.38 -9.14
C GLY A 75 -10.63 1.02 -9.58
N SER A 76 -10.38 1.94 -8.65
CA SER A 76 -10.04 3.34 -8.98
C SER A 76 -8.60 3.53 -9.45
N ALA A 77 -7.72 2.54 -9.24
CA ALA A 77 -6.32 2.61 -9.65
C ALA A 77 -5.86 1.27 -10.26
N PRO A 78 -6.34 0.93 -11.47
CA PRO A 78 -5.93 -0.30 -12.15
C PRO A 78 -4.50 -0.25 -12.69
N TYR A 79 -3.87 0.92 -12.68
CA TYR A 79 -2.46 1.11 -13.03
C TYR A 79 -1.68 1.53 -11.78
N VAL A 80 -0.45 1.03 -11.65
CA VAL A 80 0.40 1.35 -10.48
C VAL A 80 0.63 2.85 -10.38
N GLU A 81 0.79 3.54 -11.51
CA GLU A 81 1.00 4.99 -11.55
C GLU A 81 -0.17 5.75 -10.89
N TRP A 82 -1.37 5.20 -10.95
CA TRP A 82 -2.57 5.82 -10.38
C TRP A 82 -2.74 5.56 -8.88
N LEU A 83 -1.83 4.83 -8.26
CA LEU A 83 -1.75 4.77 -6.79
C LEU A 83 -1.31 6.12 -6.19
N GLY A 84 -0.69 6.98 -6.97
CA GLY A 84 -0.45 8.37 -6.60
C GLY A 84 -1.70 9.21 -6.85
N GLN A 85 -2.21 9.87 -5.81
CA GLN A 85 -3.44 10.66 -5.92
C GLN A 85 -3.31 11.80 -6.92
N LYS A 86 -2.12 12.34 -7.08
CA LYS A 86 -1.88 13.48 -8.00
C LYS A 86 -1.85 13.06 -9.47
N GLU A 87 -1.53 11.80 -9.75
CA GLU A 87 -1.52 11.25 -11.10
C GLU A 87 -2.81 10.53 -11.47
N ASN A 88 -3.61 10.16 -10.48
CA ASN A 88 -4.90 9.50 -10.72
C ASN A 88 -5.89 10.49 -11.31
N PRO A 89 -6.59 10.15 -12.39
CA PRO A 89 -7.53 11.06 -13.07
C PRO A 89 -8.64 11.60 -12.15
N ASN A 90 -9.04 10.84 -11.14
CA ASN A 90 -10.12 11.20 -10.22
C ASN A 90 -9.61 11.59 -8.83
N GLY A 91 -8.29 11.68 -8.64
CA GLY A 91 -7.70 12.07 -7.37
C GLY A 91 -7.74 10.99 -6.29
N PHE A 92 -8.14 9.77 -6.63
CA PHE A 92 -8.07 8.64 -5.70
C PHE A 92 -6.66 8.05 -5.70
N GLY A 93 -6.31 7.28 -4.69
CA GLY A 93 -5.01 6.61 -4.67
C GLY A 93 -4.52 6.36 -3.26
N TRP A 94 -3.39 5.64 -3.20
CA TRP A 94 -2.77 5.19 -1.95
C TRP A 94 -2.11 6.34 -1.18
N ALA A 95 -1.39 7.21 -1.89
CA ALA A 95 -0.60 8.24 -1.26
C ALA A 95 -0.71 9.59 -1.98
N THR A 96 -0.50 10.67 -1.22
CA THR A 96 -0.59 12.04 -1.73
C THR A 96 0.71 12.55 -2.35
N ALA A 97 1.84 11.88 -2.12
CA ALA A 97 3.14 12.30 -2.63
C ALA A 97 3.14 12.33 -4.16
N TRP A 98 3.75 13.36 -4.74
CA TRP A 98 3.95 13.45 -6.18
C TRP A 98 4.69 12.22 -6.70
N ASN A 99 4.25 11.69 -7.83
CA ASN A 99 4.90 10.58 -8.52
C ASN A 99 5.03 9.30 -7.69
N TYR A 100 4.13 9.07 -6.74
CA TYR A 100 4.18 7.91 -5.86
C TYR A 100 4.21 6.59 -6.67
N GLY A 101 3.23 6.37 -7.54
CA GLY A 101 3.13 5.16 -8.35
C GLY A 101 4.21 5.09 -9.43
N ILE A 102 4.58 6.23 -10.01
CA ILE A 102 5.67 6.33 -10.98
C ILE A 102 6.99 5.91 -10.32
N SER A 103 7.24 6.39 -9.11
CA SER A 103 8.42 6.00 -8.31
C SER A 103 8.42 4.49 -8.02
N LEU A 104 7.26 3.92 -7.64
CA LEU A 104 7.14 2.48 -7.46
C LEU A 104 7.56 1.71 -8.71
N MET A 105 7.05 2.12 -9.87
CA MET A 105 7.39 1.47 -11.13
C MET A 105 8.86 1.59 -11.45
N ASN A 106 9.41 2.80 -11.41
CA ASN A 106 10.76 3.06 -11.90
C ASN A 106 11.85 2.58 -10.94
N GLN A 107 11.64 2.69 -9.62
CA GLN A 107 12.66 2.39 -8.63
C GLN A 107 12.59 0.97 -8.09
N TYR A 108 11.42 0.33 -8.15
CA TYR A 108 11.23 -0.97 -7.53
C TYR A 108 10.73 -2.06 -8.48
N VAL A 109 9.69 -1.77 -9.28
CA VAL A 109 9.08 -2.81 -10.14
C VAL A 109 9.93 -3.10 -11.37
N ARG A 110 10.26 -2.06 -12.16
CA ARG A 110 11.03 -2.26 -13.39
C ARG A 110 12.40 -2.91 -13.15
N PRO A 111 13.17 -2.52 -12.12
CA PRO A 111 14.45 -3.21 -11.85
C PRO A 111 14.30 -4.70 -11.60
N MET A 112 13.17 -5.16 -11.06
CA MET A 112 12.95 -6.60 -10.82
C MET A 112 12.88 -7.41 -12.11
N TYR A 113 12.47 -6.80 -13.22
CA TYR A 113 12.40 -7.49 -14.51
C TYR A 113 13.76 -7.64 -15.19
N THR A 114 14.80 -7.01 -14.68
CA THR A 114 16.15 -7.06 -15.24
C THR A 114 17.12 -7.89 -14.40
N LEU A 115 16.63 -8.54 -13.37
CA LEU A 115 17.44 -9.38 -12.49
C LEU A 115 17.76 -10.73 -13.14
#